data_087d8cc7c326adcf8e393a3ce49c8e03
#
_entry.id   087d8cc7c326adcf8e393a3ce49c8e03
#
_cell.length_a   1.000
_cell.length_b   1.000
_cell.length_c   1.000
_cell.angle_alpha   90.00
_cell.angle_beta   90.00
_cell.angle_gamma   90.00
#
_symmetry.space_group_name_H-M   'P 1'
#
loop_
_entity.id
_entity.type
_entity.pdbx_description
1 polymer ?
#
loop_
_entity_poly.entity_id
_entity_poly.type
_entity_poly.pdbx_seq_one_letter_code
_entity_poly.pdbx_strand_id
1 'polypeptide(L)'
;FIRQENKVADAFICRGLSYLHLKDTTRAYENFNTAIRTNRENPNGYNRRGGLHLQQEQYKEAEADFNKAIECDSAYLLSYFNRALVYNATNRPMQALADFDKVIQLDSTNSLTYFNRAMLRTQIGDYNRALEDYDKVALYSPNNVLVYYNRAGVYAQLGEIERAVEDYTSAIKLYPDFANAYIYRGRLRELLRDPQGAKEDRSIAQRKIAEYRSRLNDSTYSIYADTTQRFDRLLSFDSKFAGGSFDRITGHNGGHEEMRLLPLFKFTLMRPDSVPAAKPYHLQRVDDFKKRIGNEYLTLSCRESNIAPDTLVMLDKQYVQELNASNPAWTVLFERAVTQSLIKQYTNSVSTYSSAIELNPSNPFLYLNRSTTRAEMIDF
;
A
#
# COMPACT_ATOMS: atom_id res chain seq x y z
N PHE A 1 -4.42 24.62 -16.93
CA PHE A 1 -3.86 25.08 -15.65
C PHE A 1 -4.22 24.09 -14.52
N ILE A 2 -5.50 23.92 -14.18
CA ILE A 2 -5.97 23.01 -13.09
C ILE A 2 -5.44 21.56 -13.22
N ARG A 3 -5.41 20.98 -14.43
CA ARG A 3 -4.83 19.63 -14.64
C ARG A 3 -3.32 19.54 -14.35
N GLN A 4 -2.61 20.64 -14.50
CA GLN A 4 -1.16 20.69 -14.27
C GLN A 4 -0.86 20.85 -12.78
N GLU A 5 -1.65 21.64 -12.06
CA GLU A 5 -1.56 21.80 -10.61
C GLU A 5 -1.92 20.51 -9.87
N ASN A 6 -2.93 19.76 -10.33
CA ASN A 6 -3.25 18.43 -9.79
C ASN A 6 -2.07 17.47 -9.90
N LYS A 7 -1.43 17.37 -11.08
CA LYS A 7 -0.28 16.49 -11.28
C LYS A 7 0.91 16.85 -10.37
N VAL A 8 1.13 18.14 -10.14
CA VAL A 8 2.20 18.61 -9.25
C VAL A 8 1.85 18.31 -7.80
N ALA A 9 0.60 18.54 -7.37
CA ALA A 9 0.14 18.19 -6.03
C ALA A 9 0.26 16.68 -5.77
N ASP A 10 -0.16 15.85 -6.72
CA ASP A 10 -0.06 14.38 -6.61
C ASP A 10 1.40 13.91 -6.52
N ALA A 11 2.34 14.56 -7.20
CA ALA A 11 3.77 14.25 -7.06
C ALA A 11 4.28 14.50 -5.62
N PHE A 12 3.84 15.58 -4.97
CA PHE A 12 4.15 15.82 -3.56
C PHE A 12 3.48 14.78 -2.65
N ILE A 13 2.24 14.38 -2.94
CA ILE A 13 1.55 13.32 -2.20
C ILE A 13 2.33 12.01 -2.29
N CYS A 14 2.71 11.57 -3.50
CA CYS A 14 3.51 10.35 -3.69
C CYS A 14 4.84 10.41 -2.95
N ARG A 15 5.53 11.57 -2.99
CA ARG A 15 6.77 11.75 -2.24
C ARG A 15 6.54 11.71 -0.73
N GLY A 16 5.46 12.28 -0.24
CA GLY A 16 5.06 12.21 1.17
C GLY A 16 4.80 10.77 1.62
N LEU A 17 4.09 9.97 0.81
CA LEU A 17 3.86 8.54 1.07
C LEU A 17 5.18 7.75 1.11
N SER A 18 6.12 8.05 0.20
CA SER A 18 7.45 7.44 0.22
C SER A 18 8.20 7.73 1.53
N TYR A 19 8.09 8.96 2.06
CA TYR A 19 8.66 9.29 3.37
C TYR A 19 7.97 8.57 4.52
N LEU A 20 6.65 8.33 4.45
CA LEU A 20 5.96 7.49 5.45
C LEU A 20 6.49 6.05 5.47
N HIS A 21 6.73 5.45 4.30
CA HIS A 21 7.36 4.13 4.23
C HIS A 21 8.77 4.12 4.85
N LEU A 22 9.52 5.21 4.71
CA LEU A 22 10.81 5.40 5.35
C LEU A 22 10.70 5.79 6.83
N LYS A 23 9.48 5.83 7.40
CA LYS A 23 9.17 6.27 8.77
C LYS A 23 9.59 7.73 9.07
N ASP A 24 9.78 8.54 8.04
CA ASP A 24 10.05 9.97 8.15
C ASP A 24 8.74 10.77 8.08
N THR A 25 8.06 10.82 9.22
CA THR A 25 6.75 11.50 9.35
C THR A 25 6.86 13.01 9.17
N THR A 26 7.99 13.61 9.52
CA THR A 26 8.22 15.05 9.38
C THR A 26 8.25 15.46 7.92
N ARG A 27 9.07 14.79 7.10
CA ARG A 27 9.11 15.08 5.66
C ARG A 27 7.82 14.68 4.95
N ALA A 28 7.13 13.64 5.40
CA ALA A 28 5.81 13.29 4.88
C ALA A 28 4.82 14.45 5.09
N TYR A 29 4.75 14.99 6.31
CA TYR A 29 3.89 16.11 6.67
C TYR A 29 4.19 17.36 5.82
N GLU A 30 5.45 17.74 5.66
CA GLU A 30 5.87 18.87 4.82
C GLU A 30 5.42 18.70 3.35
N ASN A 31 5.51 17.48 2.83
CA ASN A 31 5.07 17.18 1.47
C ASN A 31 3.55 17.27 1.32
N PHE A 32 2.77 16.75 2.26
CA PHE A 32 1.31 16.90 2.24
C PHE A 32 0.90 18.36 2.35
N ASN A 33 1.54 19.15 3.19
CA ASN A 33 1.34 20.60 3.25
C ASN A 33 1.65 21.31 1.94
N THR A 34 2.71 20.89 1.26
CA THR A 34 3.08 21.45 -0.04
C THR A 34 2.05 21.07 -1.11
N ALA A 35 1.56 19.82 -1.11
CA ALA A 35 0.49 19.39 -1.99
C ALA A 35 -0.79 20.24 -1.81
N ILE A 36 -1.20 20.47 -0.55
CA ILE A 36 -2.36 21.32 -0.22
C ILE A 36 -2.14 22.76 -0.69
N ARG A 37 -0.94 23.33 -0.48
CA ARG A 37 -0.63 24.70 -0.97
C ARG A 37 -0.64 24.79 -2.49
N THR A 38 -0.20 23.73 -3.17
CA THR A 38 -0.17 23.67 -4.64
C THR A 38 -1.57 23.57 -5.23
N ASN A 39 -2.44 22.77 -4.62
CA ASN A 39 -3.85 22.67 -5.00
C ASN A 39 -4.75 22.50 -3.78
N ARG A 40 -5.43 23.58 -3.40
CA ARG A 40 -6.32 23.62 -2.23
C ARG A 40 -7.66 22.88 -2.44
N GLU A 41 -7.99 22.54 -3.68
CA GLU A 41 -9.22 21.82 -4.02
C GLU A 41 -9.00 20.32 -4.16
N ASN A 42 -7.74 19.83 -4.02
CA ASN A 42 -7.43 18.42 -4.08
C ASN A 42 -7.70 17.75 -2.73
N PRO A 43 -8.73 16.88 -2.61
CA PRO A 43 -9.10 16.24 -1.35
C PRO A 43 -8.01 15.30 -0.82
N ASN A 44 -7.18 14.74 -1.73
CA ASN A 44 -6.18 13.74 -1.39
C ASN A 44 -5.09 14.29 -0.46
N GLY A 45 -4.64 15.54 -0.67
CA GLY A 45 -3.67 16.19 0.19
C GLY A 45 -4.14 16.29 1.65
N TYR A 46 -5.37 16.76 1.85
CA TYR A 46 -6.00 16.83 3.18
C TYR A 46 -6.21 15.44 3.78
N ASN A 47 -6.72 14.48 2.99
CA ASN A 47 -6.94 13.13 3.49
C ASN A 47 -5.64 12.45 3.95
N ARG A 48 -4.53 12.63 3.23
CA ARG A 48 -3.23 12.06 3.63
C ARG A 48 -2.67 12.73 4.87
N ARG A 49 -2.78 14.05 5.00
CA ARG A 49 -2.35 14.76 6.21
C ARG A 49 -3.23 14.40 7.40
N GLY A 50 -4.54 14.33 7.21
CA GLY A 50 -5.49 13.87 8.23
C GLY A 50 -5.21 12.44 8.70
N GLY A 51 -4.83 11.54 7.79
CA GLY A 51 -4.39 10.18 8.13
C GLY A 51 -3.14 10.17 9.01
N LEU A 52 -2.17 11.06 8.74
CA LEU A 52 -0.98 11.22 9.58
C LEU A 52 -1.34 11.76 10.97
N HIS A 53 -2.24 12.77 11.04
CA HIS A 53 -2.75 13.27 12.31
C HIS A 53 -3.48 12.18 13.11
N LEU A 54 -4.31 11.34 12.45
CA LEU A 54 -4.99 10.21 13.09
C LEU A 54 -3.98 9.21 13.66
N GLN A 55 -2.92 8.89 12.92
CA GLN A 55 -1.85 8.00 13.38
C GLN A 55 -1.11 8.56 14.61
N GLN A 56 -1.04 9.88 14.73
CA GLN A 56 -0.43 10.60 15.86
C GLN A 56 -1.43 10.91 16.98
N GLU A 57 -2.66 10.37 16.91
CA GLU A 57 -3.75 10.60 17.85
C GLU A 57 -4.18 12.08 17.97
N GLN A 58 -3.86 12.89 16.97
CA GLN A 58 -4.26 14.28 16.85
C GLN A 58 -5.66 14.35 16.22
N TYR A 59 -6.66 13.91 16.99
CA TYR A 59 -8.01 13.66 16.45
C TYR A 59 -8.72 14.92 15.95
N LYS A 60 -8.49 16.11 16.57
CA LYS A 60 -9.11 17.36 16.15
C LYS A 60 -8.58 17.82 14.79
N GLU A 61 -7.27 17.74 14.61
CA GLU A 61 -6.58 18.08 13.37
C GLU A 61 -6.95 17.10 12.26
N ALA A 62 -7.03 15.81 12.58
CA ALA A 62 -7.47 14.78 11.65
C ALA A 62 -8.90 15.03 11.16
N GLU A 63 -9.84 15.31 12.09
CA GLU A 63 -11.23 15.60 11.74
C GLU A 63 -11.35 16.85 10.85
N ALA A 64 -10.61 17.92 11.18
CA ALA A 64 -10.59 19.14 10.38
C ALA A 64 -10.10 18.89 8.94
N ASP A 65 -9.06 18.10 8.78
CA ASP A 65 -8.53 17.74 7.47
C ASP A 65 -9.50 16.86 6.67
N PHE A 66 -10.13 15.85 7.30
CA PHE A 66 -11.13 15.02 6.62
C PHE A 66 -12.38 15.82 6.24
N ASN A 67 -12.83 16.74 7.09
CA ASN A 67 -13.91 17.66 6.75
C ASN A 67 -13.54 18.49 5.52
N LYS A 68 -12.31 19.02 5.47
CA LYS A 68 -11.85 19.82 4.33
C LYS A 68 -11.76 19.00 3.05
N ALA A 69 -11.30 17.76 3.14
CA ALA A 69 -11.30 16.85 1.99
C ALA A 69 -12.73 16.57 1.47
N ILE A 70 -13.72 16.39 2.36
CA ILE A 70 -15.13 16.19 2.00
C ILE A 70 -15.74 17.45 1.38
N GLU A 71 -15.36 18.66 1.86
CA GLU A 71 -15.76 19.92 1.23
C GLU A 71 -15.21 20.05 -0.20
N CYS A 72 -13.98 19.61 -0.44
CA CYS A 72 -13.37 19.63 -1.77
C CYS A 72 -14.04 18.60 -2.73
N ASP A 73 -14.37 17.41 -2.22
CA ASP A 73 -15.04 16.36 -2.98
C ASP A 73 -15.97 15.56 -2.06
N SER A 74 -17.27 15.79 -2.17
CA SER A 74 -18.30 15.11 -1.38
C SER A 74 -18.49 13.63 -1.73
N ALA A 75 -17.87 13.14 -2.81
CA ALA A 75 -17.82 11.73 -3.20
C ALA A 75 -16.50 11.04 -2.79
N TYR A 76 -15.59 11.76 -2.15
CA TYR A 76 -14.29 11.20 -1.75
C TYR A 76 -14.43 10.27 -0.53
N LEU A 77 -14.76 9.02 -0.80
CA LEU A 77 -15.13 8.02 0.20
C LEU A 77 -14.09 7.79 1.31
N LEU A 78 -12.77 7.92 0.99
CA LEU A 78 -11.69 7.70 1.96
C LEU A 78 -11.76 8.67 3.15
N SER A 79 -12.20 9.90 2.92
CA SER A 79 -12.30 10.88 4.00
C SER A 79 -13.45 10.57 4.96
N TYR A 80 -14.59 10.11 4.46
CA TYR A 80 -15.67 9.61 5.33
C TYR A 80 -15.21 8.41 6.14
N PHE A 81 -14.57 7.45 5.49
CA PHE A 81 -14.06 6.27 6.17
C PHE A 81 -13.08 6.61 7.29
N ASN A 82 -12.07 7.44 7.00
CA ASN A 82 -11.06 7.84 7.98
C ASN A 82 -11.66 8.73 9.08
N ARG A 83 -12.64 9.59 8.76
CA ARG A 83 -13.35 10.39 9.77
C ARG A 83 -14.18 9.52 10.69
N ALA A 84 -14.79 8.44 10.18
CA ALA A 84 -15.48 7.45 11.01
C ALA A 84 -14.53 6.80 12.04
N LEU A 85 -13.27 6.52 11.65
CA LEU A 85 -12.25 6.03 12.59
C LEU A 85 -11.95 7.06 13.69
N VAL A 86 -11.86 8.37 13.35
CA VAL A 86 -11.70 9.45 14.32
C VAL A 86 -12.90 9.52 15.26
N TYR A 87 -14.13 9.45 14.73
CA TYR A 87 -15.34 9.47 15.54
C TYR A 87 -15.41 8.29 16.51
N ASN A 88 -15.03 7.11 16.08
CA ASN A 88 -14.93 5.96 16.97
C ASN A 88 -13.87 6.16 18.05
N ALA A 89 -12.66 6.62 17.68
CA ALA A 89 -11.57 6.88 18.64
C ALA A 89 -11.94 7.96 19.68
N THR A 90 -12.83 8.88 19.32
CA THR A 90 -13.32 9.97 20.19
C THR A 90 -14.68 9.66 20.84
N ASN A 91 -15.10 8.38 20.86
CA ASN A 91 -16.34 7.88 21.45
C ASN A 91 -17.61 8.56 20.90
N ARG A 92 -17.66 8.73 19.58
CA ARG A 92 -18.81 9.27 18.83
C ARG A 92 -19.37 8.23 17.84
N PRO A 93 -19.88 7.08 18.33
CA PRO A 93 -20.22 5.94 17.48
C PRO A 93 -21.33 6.24 16.45
N MET A 94 -22.31 7.08 16.79
CA MET A 94 -23.40 7.40 15.87
C MET A 94 -22.91 8.22 14.67
N GLN A 95 -21.94 9.12 14.86
CA GLN A 95 -21.33 9.87 13.77
C GLN A 95 -20.45 8.95 12.89
N ALA A 96 -19.73 8.01 13.52
CA ALA A 96 -18.96 7.01 12.79
C ALA A 96 -19.87 6.10 11.93
N LEU A 97 -21.01 5.64 12.45
CA LEU A 97 -21.99 4.87 11.68
C LEU A 97 -22.50 5.66 10.47
N ALA A 98 -22.87 6.93 10.66
CA ALA A 98 -23.35 7.78 9.56
C ALA A 98 -22.28 7.94 8.44
N ASP A 99 -21.02 8.09 8.81
CA ASP A 99 -19.94 8.17 7.84
C ASP A 99 -19.70 6.82 7.12
N PHE A 100 -19.74 5.69 7.83
CA PHE A 100 -19.69 4.37 7.19
C PHE A 100 -20.90 4.12 6.26
N ASP A 101 -22.09 4.56 6.65
CA ASP A 101 -23.28 4.50 5.79
C ASP A 101 -23.07 5.30 4.51
N LYS A 102 -22.42 6.48 4.61
CA LYS A 102 -22.08 7.29 3.44
C LYS A 102 -21.08 6.60 2.53
N VAL A 103 -20.04 5.94 3.09
CA VAL A 103 -19.10 5.13 2.28
C VAL A 103 -19.84 4.03 1.54
N ILE A 104 -20.75 3.30 2.19
CA ILE A 104 -21.52 2.21 1.57
C ILE A 104 -22.48 2.74 0.48
N GLN A 105 -23.03 3.94 0.63
CA GLN A 105 -23.81 4.59 -0.42
C GLN A 105 -22.96 4.90 -1.66
N LEU A 106 -21.70 5.28 -1.46
CA LEU A 106 -20.74 5.59 -2.55
C LEU A 106 -20.17 4.32 -3.18
N ASP A 107 -19.90 3.30 -2.37
CA ASP A 107 -19.40 1.98 -2.80
C ASP A 107 -20.06 0.87 -1.97
N SER A 108 -21.13 0.29 -2.51
CA SER A 108 -21.92 -0.76 -1.86
C SER A 108 -21.21 -2.11 -1.79
N THR A 109 -20.01 -2.25 -2.36
CA THR A 109 -19.23 -3.49 -2.33
C THR A 109 -18.02 -3.42 -1.40
N ASN A 110 -17.84 -2.32 -0.67
CA ASN A 110 -16.72 -2.07 0.20
C ASN A 110 -16.75 -2.96 1.46
N SER A 111 -16.16 -4.15 1.36
CA SER A 111 -16.17 -5.14 2.44
C SER A 111 -15.50 -4.64 3.72
N LEU A 112 -14.45 -3.80 3.61
CA LEU A 112 -13.77 -3.21 4.78
C LEU A 112 -14.70 -2.28 5.56
N THR A 113 -15.53 -1.51 4.87
CA THR A 113 -16.50 -0.62 5.53
C THR A 113 -17.60 -1.41 6.24
N TYR A 114 -18.13 -2.47 5.60
CA TYR A 114 -19.05 -3.38 6.28
C TYR A 114 -18.42 -4.01 7.51
N PHE A 115 -17.17 -4.47 7.41
CA PHE A 115 -16.46 -5.05 8.54
C PHE A 115 -16.33 -4.06 9.72
N ASN A 116 -15.88 -2.84 9.46
CA ASN A 116 -15.74 -1.81 10.49
C ASN A 116 -17.09 -1.39 11.08
N ARG A 117 -18.13 -1.29 10.25
CA ARG A 117 -19.48 -0.97 10.73
C ARG A 117 -20.04 -2.09 11.59
N ALA A 118 -19.82 -3.36 11.21
CA ALA A 118 -20.18 -4.51 12.03
C ALA A 118 -19.48 -4.50 13.39
N MET A 119 -18.18 -4.23 13.38
CA MET A 119 -17.39 -4.11 14.61
C MET A 119 -17.95 -3.02 15.53
N LEU A 120 -18.23 -1.85 14.99
CA LEU A 120 -18.79 -0.74 15.76
C LEU A 120 -20.20 -1.07 16.29
N ARG A 121 -21.05 -1.71 15.47
CA ARG A 121 -22.37 -2.20 15.90
C ARG A 121 -22.26 -3.23 17.01
N THR A 122 -21.29 -4.13 16.93
CA THR A 122 -21.00 -5.09 18.01
C THR A 122 -20.62 -4.38 19.31
N GLN A 123 -19.78 -3.34 19.24
CA GLN A 123 -19.35 -2.56 20.42
C GLN A 123 -20.51 -1.84 21.10
N ILE A 124 -21.51 -1.37 20.35
CA ILE A 124 -22.69 -0.68 20.89
C ILE A 124 -23.85 -1.64 21.20
N GLY A 125 -23.68 -2.95 21.01
CA GLY A 125 -24.69 -3.98 21.30
C GLY A 125 -25.75 -4.17 20.22
N ASP A 126 -25.61 -3.58 19.02
CA ASP A 126 -26.52 -3.80 17.88
C ASP A 126 -26.12 -5.07 17.11
N TYR A 127 -26.25 -6.21 17.80
CA TYR A 127 -25.76 -7.49 17.31
C TYR A 127 -26.44 -7.96 16.03
N ASN A 128 -27.74 -7.75 15.88
CA ASN A 128 -28.49 -8.21 14.69
C ASN A 128 -27.97 -7.51 13.42
N ARG A 129 -27.84 -6.17 13.44
CA ARG A 129 -27.31 -5.45 12.30
C ARG A 129 -25.83 -5.68 12.11
N ALA A 130 -25.07 -6.01 13.17
CA ALA A 130 -23.68 -6.41 13.04
C ALA A 130 -23.54 -7.72 12.24
N LEU A 131 -24.43 -8.72 12.50
CA LEU A 131 -24.47 -9.97 11.73
C LEU A 131 -24.76 -9.73 10.24
N GLU A 132 -25.74 -8.87 9.92
CA GLU A 132 -26.05 -8.50 8.53
C GLU A 132 -24.83 -7.94 7.80
N ASP A 133 -24.07 -7.08 8.47
CA ASP A 133 -22.83 -6.51 7.91
C ASP A 133 -21.74 -7.57 7.76
N TYR A 134 -21.52 -8.44 8.75
CA TYR A 134 -20.56 -9.54 8.63
C TYR A 134 -20.93 -10.50 7.50
N ASP A 135 -22.24 -10.76 7.26
CA ASP A 135 -22.70 -11.56 6.12
C ASP A 135 -22.30 -10.92 4.79
N LYS A 136 -22.40 -9.58 4.68
CA LYS A 136 -21.89 -8.85 3.50
C LYS A 136 -20.38 -8.99 3.36
N VAL A 137 -19.62 -8.94 4.46
CA VAL A 137 -18.16 -9.17 4.40
C VAL A 137 -17.86 -10.59 3.93
N ALA A 138 -18.53 -11.61 4.47
CA ALA A 138 -18.35 -13.01 4.06
C ALA A 138 -18.68 -13.23 2.57
N LEU A 139 -19.68 -12.49 2.04
CA LEU A 139 -20.04 -12.54 0.62
C LEU A 139 -18.97 -11.90 -0.28
N TYR A 140 -18.47 -10.70 0.08
CA TYR A 140 -17.54 -9.96 -0.75
C TYR A 140 -16.07 -10.35 -0.54
N SER A 141 -15.74 -10.89 0.62
CA SER A 141 -14.38 -11.29 1.01
C SER A 141 -14.39 -12.61 1.80
N PRO A 142 -14.75 -13.73 1.16
CA PRO A 142 -14.95 -15.02 1.83
C PRO A 142 -13.68 -15.60 2.48
N ASN A 143 -12.51 -15.14 2.08
CA ASN A 143 -11.23 -15.56 2.65
C ASN A 143 -10.75 -14.66 3.80
N ASN A 144 -11.53 -13.67 4.21
CA ASN A 144 -11.19 -12.84 5.35
C ASN A 144 -11.47 -13.60 6.66
N VAL A 145 -10.43 -14.12 7.28
CA VAL A 145 -10.53 -14.92 8.52
C VAL A 145 -11.18 -14.15 9.67
N LEU A 146 -10.99 -12.84 9.74
CA LEU A 146 -11.49 -12.02 10.84
C LEU A 146 -13.01 -11.87 10.82
N VAL A 147 -13.67 -12.01 9.65
CA VAL A 147 -15.13 -11.96 9.61
C VAL A 147 -15.72 -13.13 10.35
N TYR A 148 -15.23 -14.35 10.13
CA TYR A 148 -15.72 -15.55 10.83
C TYR A 148 -15.40 -15.50 12.32
N TYR A 149 -14.19 -15.06 12.68
CA TYR A 149 -13.78 -14.93 14.07
C TYR A 149 -14.65 -13.93 14.84
N ASN A 150 -14.90 -12.74 14.31
CA ASN A 150 -15.69 -11.71 14.99
C ASN A 150 -17.19 -12.02 14.95
N ARG A 151 -17.72 -12.58 13.84
CA ARG A 151 -19.11 -13.01 13.75
C ARG A 151 -19.41 -14.15 14.72
N ALA A 152 -18.48 -15.11 14.90
CA ALA A 152 -18.57 -16.12 15.93
C ALA A 152 -18.71 -15.52 17.33
N GLY A 153 -17.94 -14.45 17.62
CA GLY A 153 -18.07 -13.72 18.88
C GLY A 153 -19.48 -13.14 19.09
N VAL A 154 -20.08 -12.60 18.04
CA VAL A 154 -21.46 -12.06 18.10
C VAL A 154 -22.48 -13.19 18.31
N TYR A 155 -22.37 -14.32 17.59
CA TYR A 155 -23.23 -15.47 17.81
C TYR A 155 -23.14 -16.00 19.24
N ALA A 156 -21.91 -16.05 19.79
CA ALA A 156 -21.72 -16.46 21.20
C ALA A 156 -22.40 -15.50 22.19
N GLN A 157 -22.38 -14.18 21.94
CA GLN A 157 -23.08 -13.19 22.79
C GLN A 157 -24.60 -13.35 22.70
N LEU A 158 -25.14 -13.77 21.56
CA LEU A 158 -26.56 -14.04 21.36
C LEU A 158 -26.98 -15.41 21.88
N GLY A 159 -26.05 -16.23 22.35
CA GLY A 159 -26.33 -17.61 22.82
C GLY A 159 -26.48 -18.63 21.68
N GLU A 160 -26.20 -18.27 20.44
CA GLU A 160 -26.22 -19.12 19.25
C GLU A 160 -24.91 -19.94 19.16
N ILE A 161 -24.71 -20.84 20.13
CA ILE A 161 -23.42 -21.48 20.38
C ILE A 161 -22.95 -22.34 19.22
N GLU A 162 -23.85 -23.10 18.58
CA GLU A 162 -23.55 -23.96 17.44
C GLU A 162 -23.01 -23.14 16.25
N ARG A 163 -23.68 -22.03 15.92
CA ARG A 163 -23.25 -21.13 14.83
C ARG A 163 -21.89 -20.49 15.14
N ALA A 164 -21.66 -20.13 16.39
CA ALA A 164 -20.36 -19.61 16.81
C ALA A 164 -19.23 -20.65 16.63
N VAL A 165 -19.49 -21.93 16.94
CA VAL A 165 -18.53 -23.04 16.74
C VAL A 165 -18.26 -23.26 15.24
N GLU A 166 -19.29 -23.18 14.40
CA GLU A 166 -19.13 -23.28 12.94
C GLU A 166 -18.26 -22.16 12.38
N ASP A 167 -18.47 -20.94 12.81
CA ASP A 167 -17.70 -19.79 12.37
C ASP A 167 -16.25 -19.82 12.88
N TYR A 168 -15.99 -20.16 14.15
CA TYR A 168 -14.62 -20.39 14.60
C TYR A 168 -13.95 -21.54 13.84
N THR A 169 -14.71 -22.58 13.46
CA THR A 169 -14.19 -23.67 12.63
C THR A 169 -13.81 -23.17 11.22
N SER A 170 -14.60 -22.27 10.64
CA SER A 170 -14.30 -21.63 9.38
C SER A 170 -13.05 -20.76 9.46
N ALA A 171 -12.91 -19.99 10.53
CA ALA A 171 -11.70 -19.19 10.78
C ALA A 171 -10.44 -20.09 10.90
N ILE A 172 -10.54 -21.22 11.60
CA ILE A 172 -9.45 -22.19 11.76
C ILE A 172 -9.10 -22.87 10.43
N LYS A 173 -10.10 -23.20 9.60
CA LYS A 173 -9.86 -23.77 8.27
C LYS A 173 -9.08 -22.80 7.37
N LEU A 174 -9.42 -21.52 7.40
CA LEU A 174 -8.72 -20.48 6.65
C LEU A 174 -7.32 -20.24 7.22
N TYR A 175 -7.18 -20.31 8.54
CA TYR A 175 -5.93 -20.01 9.21
C TYR A 175 -5.67 -21.00 10.38
N PRO A 176 -5.01 -22.14 10.11
CA PRO A 176 -4.76 -23.19 11.09
C PRO A 176 -3.90 -22.77 12.29
N ASP A 177 -3.23 -21.62 12.22
CA ASP A 177 -2.41 -21.07 13.31
C ASP A 177 -3.17 -20.09 14.21
N PHE A 178 -4.46 -19.87 13.99
CA PHE A 178 -5.25 -18.89 14.73
C PHE A 178 -5.57 -19.37 16.15
N ALA A 179 -4.61 -19.20 17.07
CA ALA A 179 -4.69 -19.71 18.44
C ALA A 179 -5.95 -19.25 19.19
N ASN A 180 -6.34 -17.95 19.04
CA ASN A 180 -7.54 -17.42 19.70
C ASN A 180 -8.82 -18.13 19.24
N ALA A 181 -8.93 -18.50 17.96
CA ALA A 181 -10.11 -19.19 17.45
C ALA A 181 -10.26 -20.58 18.11
N TYR A 182 -9.17 -21.33 18.32
CA TYR A 182 -9.21 -22.58 19.07
C TYR A 182 -9.60 -22.37 20.54
N ILE A 183 -9.05 -21.32 21.20
CA ILE A 183 -9.39 -21.01 22.60
C ILE A 183 -10.89 -20.79 22.75
N TYR A 184 -11.48 -19.93 21.92
CA TYR A 184 -12.90 -19.60 22.03
C TYR A 184 -13.78 -20.76 21.58
N ARG A 185 -13.44 -21.49 20.51
CA ARG A 185 -14.18 -22.68 20.10
C ARG A 185 -14.17 -23.74 21.18
N GLY A 186 -13.03 -23.99 21.83
CA GLY A 186 -12.92 -24.94 22.92
C GLY A 186 -13.81 -24.57 24.11
N ARG A 187 -13.92 -23.28 24.48
CA ARG A 187 -14.85 -22.82 25.53
C ARG A 187 -16.32 -23.08 25.16
N LEU A 188 -16.69 -22.84 23.89
CA LEU A 188 -18.06 -23.08 23.43
C LEU A 188 -18.39 -24.58 23.36
N ARG A 189 -17.44 -25.44 22.99
CA ARG A 189 -17.61 -26.90 23.03
C ARG A 189 -17.85 -27.44 24.42
N GLU A 190 -17.26 -26.83 25.46
CA GLU A 190 -17.59 -27.17 26.85
C GLU A 190 -19.09 -26.92 27.15
N LEU A 191 -19.65 -25.80 26.68
CA LEU A 191 -21.08 -25.49 26.82
C LEU A 191 -21.96 -26.48 26.04
N LEU A 192 -21.51 -27.00 24.92
CA LEU A 192 -22.18 -28.02 24.12
C LEU A 192 -21.97 -29.44 24.62
N ARG A 193 -21.36 -29.62 25.82
CA ARG A 193 -21.03 -30.92 26.43
C ARG A 193 -20.12 -31.79 25.56
N ASP A 194 -19.20 -31.17 24.83
CA ASP A 194 -18.10 -31.81 24.10
C ASP A 194 -16.74 -31.54 24.80
N PRO A 195 -16.48 -32.21 25.94
CA PRO A 195 -15.24 -31.99 26.71
C PRO A 195 -14.01 -32.52 25.97
N GLN A 196 -14.17 -33.52 25.10
CA GLN A 196 -13.07 -34.07 24.31
C GLN A 196 -12.59 -33.08 23.27
N GLY A 197 -13.50 -32.52 22.45
CA GLY A 197 -13.16 -31.50 21.48
C GLY A 197 -12.65 -30.22 22.13
N ALA A 198 -13.17 -29.85 23.29
CA ALA A 198 -12.66 -28.73 24.07
C ALA A 198 -11.20 -28.94 24.54
N LYS A 199 -10.87 -30.14 24.99
CA LYS A 199 -9.51 -30.51 25.40
C LYS A 199 -8.54 -30.49 24.23
N GLU A 200 -8.96 -31.01 23.07
CA GLU A 200 -8.18 -30.99 21.84
C GLU A 200 -7.88 -29.56 21.38
N ASP A 201 -8.89 -28.70 21.31
CA ASP A 201 -8.73 -27.29 20.93
C ASP A 201 -7.77 -26.57 21.88
N ARG A 202 -7.88 -26.81 23.19
CA ARG A 202 -6.98 -26.21 24.19
C ARG A 202 -5.53 -26.66 24.00
N SER A 203 -5.32 -27.95 23.72
CA SER A 203 -3.99 -28.51 23.45
C SER A 203 -3.37 -27.91 22.18
N ILE A 204 -4.16 -27.79 21.10
CA ILE A 204 -3.71 -27.19 19.84
C ILE A 204 -3.35 -25.71 20.07
N ALA A 205 -4.20 -24.94 20.76
CA ALA A 205 -3.94 -23.54 21.06
C ALA A 205 -2.63 -23.35 21.83
N GLN A 206 -2.40 -24.15 22.87
CA GLN A 206 -1.17 -24.11 23.67
C GLN A 206 0.08 -24.39 22.82
N ARG A 207 0.02 -25.39 21.94
CA ARG A 207 1.10 -25.69 21.01
C ARG A 207 1.38 -24.53 20.07
N LYS A 208 0.34 -23.95 19.44
CA LYS A 208 0.49 -22.81 18.53
C LYS A 208 1.08 -21.58 19.21
N ILE A 209 0.67 -21.29 20.43
CA ILE A 209 1.24 -20.21 21.26
C ILE A 209 2.72 -20.48 21.57
N ALA A 210 3.07 -21.73 21.91
CA ALA A 210 4.46 -22.09 22.19
C ALA A 210 5.33 -21.97 20.91
N GLU A 211 4.85 -22.46 19.79
CA GLU A 211 5.51 -22.31 18.48
C GLU A 211 5.74 -20.83 18.13
N TYR A 212 4.73 -19.97 18.28
CA TYR A 212 4.86 -18.54 18.06
C TYR A 212 5.93 -17.91 18.96
N ARG A 213 5.90 -18.20 20.25
CA ARG A 213 6.88 -17.67 21.22
C ARG A 213 8.31 -18.09 20.90
N SER A 214 8.51 -19.30 20.39
CA SER A 214 9.84 -19.78 19.99
C SER A 214 10.37 -19.13 18.71
N ARG A 215 9.49 -18.48 17.91
CA ARG A 215 9.80 -17.88 16.60
C ARG A 215 9.52 -16.37 16.54
N LEU A 216 9.52 -15.68 17.68
CA LEU A 216 9.24 -14.23 17.75
C LEU A 216 10.12 -13.36 16.83
N ASN A 217 11.31 -13.85 16.47
CA ASN A 217 12.22 -13.14 15.56
C ASN A 217 12.05 -13.54 14.08
N ASP A 218 11.14 -14.46 13.78
CA ASP A 218 10.85 -14.91 12.42
C ASP A 218 9.68 -14.11 11.86
N SER A 219 9.97 -13.11 11.00
CA SER A 219 8.96 -12.25 10.37
C SER A 219 8.01 -12.98 9.42
N THR A 220 8.31 -14.24 9.08
CA THR A 220 7.46 -15.09 8.22
C THR A 220 6.40 -15.83 9.01
N TYR A 221 6.48 -15.82 10.36
CA TYR A 221 5.53 -16.53 11.19
C TYR A 221 4.22 -15.75 11.36
N SER A 222 3.14 -16.49 11.43
CA SER A 222 1.80 -15.94 11.43
C SER A 222 1.48 -15.07 12.66
N ILE A 223 1.02 -13.84 12.41
CA ILE A 223 0.51 -12.93 13.46
C ILE A 223 -0.76 -13.43 14.17
N TYR A 224 -1.49 -14.39 13.57
CA TYR A 224 -2.71 -14.95 14.17
C TYR A 224 -2.41 -15.93 15.33
N ALA A 225 -1.17 -16.40 15.44
CA ALA A 225 -0.72 -17.17 16.59
C ALA A 225 -0.39 -16.29 17.80
N ASP A 226 -0.25 -14.97 17.59
CA ASP A 226 -0.07 -13.99 18.66
C ASP A 226 -1.40 -13.69 19.37
N THR A 227 -1.59 -14.26 20.54
CA THR A 227 -2.81 -14.05 21.35
C THR A 227 -2.88 -12.67 21.99
N THR A 228 -1.83 -11.86 21.91
CA THR A 228 -1.84 -10.46 22.40
C THR A 228 -2.43 -9.51 21.39
N GLN A 229 -2.55 -9.92 20.11
CA GLN A 229 -3.17 -9.12 19.07
C GLN A 229 -4.67 -8.95 19.33
N ARG A 230 -5.12 -7.72 19.18
CA ARG A 230 -6.54 -7.39 19.29
C ARG A 230 -7.16 -7.39 17.88
N PHE A 231 -7.97 -8.42 17.63
CA PHE A 231 -8.70 -8.59 16.37
C PHE A 231 -10.10 -7.97 16.41
N ASP A 232 -10.43 -7.27 17.51
CA ASP A 232 -11.70 -6.58 17.78
C ASP A 232 -11.60 -5.05 17.58
N ARG A 233 -10.61 -4.58 16.82
CA ARG A 233 -10.41 -3.16 16.50
C ARG A 233 -10.87 -2.83 15.10
N LEU A 234 -11.35 -1.60 14.91
CA LEU A 234 -11.59 -1.06 13.58
C LEU A 234 -10.29 -1.08 12.76
N LEU A 235 -10.41 -1.48 11.49
CA LEU A 235 -9.29 -1.59 10.57
C LEU A 235 -9.17 -0.34 9.72
N SER A 236 -7.97 0.22 9.60
CA SER A 236 -7.68 1.24 8.60
C SER A 236 -7.51 0.60 7.21
N PHE A 237 -7.58 1.41 6.16
CA PHE A 237 -7.32 0.95 4.80
C PHE A 237 -5.91 0.33 4.63
N ASP A 238 -4.93 0.80 5.40
CA ASP A 238 -3.55 0.30 5.36
C ASP A 238 -3.34 -0.90 6.31
N SER A 239 -4.41 -1.43 6.91
CA SER A 239 -4.31 -2.57 7.82
C SER A 239 -3.95 -3.84 7.07
N LYS A 240 -3.00 -4.61 7.62
CA LYS A 240 -2.64 -5.96 7.15
C LYS A 240 -3.82 -6.94 7.10
N PHE A 241 -4.90 -6.63 7.83
CA PHE A 241 -6.10 -7.45 7.92
C PHE A 241 -7.23 -6.98 7.01
N ALA A 242 -7.07 -5.85 6.33
CA ALA A 242 -8.11 -5.28 5.47
C ALA A 242 -8.43 -6.13 4.22
N GLY A 243 -7.61 -7.12 3.92
CA GLY A 243 -7.71 -8.16 2.89
C GLY A 243 -8.60 -7.88 1.66
N GLY A 244 -8.01 -7.79 0.48
CA GLY A 244 -8.71 -7.90 -0.82
C GLY A 244 -9.57 -6.70 -1.28
N SER A 245 -10.00 -5.82 -0.38
CA SER A 245 -10.89 -4.69 -0.73
C SER A 245 -10.13 -3.43 -1.17
N PHE A 246 -8.86 -3.34 -0.83
CA PHE A 246 -8.00 -2.21 -1.18
C PHE A 246 -7.82 -2.06 -2.69
N ASP A 247 -7.72 -3.18 -3.42
CA ASP A 247 -7.52 -3.20 -4.86
C ASP A 247 -8.69 -2.60 -5.66
N ARG A 248 -9.92 -2.68 -5.14
CA ARG A 248 -11.11 -2.10 -5.79
C ARG A 248 -11.20 -0.60 -5.63
N ILE A 249 -10.75 -0.06 -4.50
CA ILE A 249 -10.79 1.39 -4.21
C ILE A 249 -9.73 2.15 -4.99
N THR A 250 -8.62 1.49 -5.31
CA THR A 250 -7.54 2.06 -6.13
C THR A 250 -7.78 1.90 -7.63
N GLY A 251 -8.89 1.27 -8.04
CA GLY A 251 -9.23 1.02 -9.45
C GLY A 251 -8.44 -0.16 -10.06
N HIS A 252 -7.79 -0.96 -9.24
CA HIS A 252 -7.13 -2.19 -9.67
C HIS A 252 -8.09 -3.37 -9.51
N ASN A 253 -8.49 -3.98 -10.61
CA ASN A 253 -9.31 -5.20 -10.61
C ASN A 253 -8.53 -6.33 -9.93
N GLY A 254 -9.09 -6.86 -8.83
CA GLY A 254 -8.48 -7.91 -8.02
C GLY A 254 -8.28 -9.22 -8.76
N GLY A 255 -7.07 -9.46 -9.20
CA GLY A 255 -6.43 -10.76 -9.27
C GLY A 255 -5.29 -10.72 -8.26
N HIS A 256 -4.84 -11.87 -7.78
CA HIS A 256 -3.60 -12.00 -7.01
C HIS A 256 -2.40 -11.54 -7.86
N GLU A 257 -2.37 -10.26 -8.19
CA GLU A 257 -1.17 -9.62 -8.65
C GLU A 257 -0.45 -9.14 -7.39
N GLU A 258 0.66 -9.82 -7.06
CA GLU A 258 1.76 -9.16 -6.36
C GLU A 258 1.76 -7.69 -6.79
N MET A 259 1.83 -6.74 -5.85
CA MET A 259 2.06 -5.35 -6.21
C MET A 259 3.34 -5.32 -7.06
N ARG A 260 3.18 -5.59 -8.35
CA ARG A 260 4.23 -5.29 -9.31
C ARG A 260 4.25 -3.79 -9.35
N LEU A 261 5.27 -3.22 -8.75
CA LEU A 261 5.65 -1.84 -9.02
C LEU A 261 5.49 -1.67 -10.53
N LEU A 262 4.61 -0.75 -10.96
CA LEU A 262 4.46 -0.45 -12.37
C LEU A 262 5.87 -0.25 -12.91
N PRO A 263 6.25 -0.99 -13.98
CA PRO A 263 7.61 -0.92 -14.47
C PRO A 263 7.97 0.54 -14.72
N LEU A 264 8.96 1.02 -13.97
CA LEU A 264 9.36 2.42 -14.03
C LEU A 264 9.95 2.70 -15.41
N PHE A 265 9.34 3.64 -16.14
CA PHE A 265 9.91 4.09 -17.38
C PHE A 265 11.22 4.82 -17.12
N LYS A 266 12.29 4.34 -17.74
CA LYS A 266 13.61 4.95 -17.72
C LYS A 266 14.23 4.93 -19.12
N PHE A 267 15.19 5.78 -19.35
CA PHE A 267 16.06 5.62 -20.51
C PHE A 267 16.97 4.41 -20.28
N THR A 268 16.98 3.51 -21.23
CA THR A 268 17.79 2.29 -21.26
C THR A 268 18.42 2.12 -22.63
N LEU A 269 19.43 1.24 -22.73
CA LEU A 269 20.05 0.89 -24.01
C LEU A 269 19.42 -0.40 -24.53
N MET A 270 18.90 -0.38 -25.76
CA MET A 270 18.29 -1.54 -26.42
C MET A 270 18.67 -1.58 -27.89
N ARG A 271 18.84 -2.79 -28.46
CA ARG A 271 19.05 -2.95 -29.90
C ARG A 271 17.77 -2.57 -30.65
N PRO A 272 17.85 -1.79 -31.75
CA PRO A 272 16.69 -1.30 -32.51
C PRO A 272 15.76 -2.41 -33.02
N ASP A 273 16.31 -3.55 -33.41
CA ASP A 273 15.59 -4.67 -34.04
C ASP A 273 14.66 -5.44 -33.09
N SER A 274 14.75 -5.19 -31.79
CA SER A 274 13.98 -5.88 -30.76
C SER A 274 12.85 -5.06 -30.16
N VAL A 275 12.69 -3.82 -30.62
CA VAL A 275 11.57 -2.98 -30.18
C VAL A 275 10.36 -3.35 -31.02
N PRO A 276 9.29 -3.98 -30.45
CA PRO A 276 8.09 -4.25 -31.22
C PRO A 276 7.55 -2.94 -31.79
N ALA A 277 7.01 -2.99 -33.00
CA ALA A 277 6.34 -1.86 -33.68
C ALA A 277 5.00 -1.46 -33.00
N ALA A 278 4.96 -1.43 -31.68
CA ALA A 278 3.89 -0.76 -30.95
C ALA A 278 3.95 0.73 -31.32
N LYS A 279 2.81 1.31 -31.72
CA LYS A 279 2.69 2.72 -32.07
C LYS A 279 3.54 3.57 -31.11
N PRO A 280 4.60 4.21 -31.57
CA PRO A 280 5.50 4.92 -30.69
C PRO A 280 4.71 6.04 -30.02
N TYR A 281 4.79 6.11 -28.70
CA TYR A 281 4.27 7.25 -27.96
C TYR A 281 5.24 8.41 -28.25
N HIS A 282 4.87 9.24 -29.23
CA HIS A 282 5.68 10.40 -29.61
C HIS A 282 5.47 11.52 -28.59
N LEU A 283 6.38 11.61 -27.64
CA LEU A 283 6.55 12.79 -26.81
C LEU A 283 7.68 13.63 -27.42
N GLN A 284 7.35 14.75 -27.98
CA GLN A 284 8.30 15.66 -28.62
C GLN A 284 9.56 15.91 -27.80
N ARG A 285 9.40 16.09 -26.48
CA ARG A 285 10.52 16.28 -25.54
C ARG A 285 11.47 15.08 -25.42
N VAL A 286 10.92 13.86 -25.52
CA VAL A 286 11.73 12.62 -25.52
C VAL A 286 12.51 12.50 -26.82
N ASP A 287 11.88 12.79 -27.95
CA ASP A 287 12.52 12.74 -29.25
C ASP A 287 13.63 13.81 -29.37
N ASP A 288 13.40 15.02 -28.88
CA ASP A 288 14.39 16.08 -28.81
C ASP A 288 15.57 15.73 -27.91
N PHE A 289 15.30 15.05 -26.77
CA PHE A 289 16.33 14.56 -25.86
C PHE A 289 17.18 13.48 -26.53
N LYS A 290 16.55 12.47 -27.17
CA LYS A 290 17.25 11.40 -27.90
C LYS A 290 18.16 11.97 -29.01
N LYS A 291 17.66 12.95 -29.77
CA LYS A 291 18.45 13.64 -30.80
C LYS A 291 19.67 14.32 -30.22
N ARG A 292 19.56 14.94 -29.02
CA ARG A 292 20.71 15.60 -28.39
C ARG A 292 21.78 14.64 -27.93
N ILE A 293 21.36 13.45 -27.43
CA ILE A 293 22.29 12.40 -27.06
C ILE A 293 22.96 11.77 -28.26
N GLY A 294 22.20 11.58 -29.36
CA GLY A 294 22.73 11.01 -30.61
C GLY A 294 22.97 9.50 -30.57
N ASN A 295 22.49 8.79 -29.53
CA ASN A 295 22.67 7.36 -29.38
C ASN A 295 21.41 6.63 -29.85
N GLU A 296 21.53 5.83 -30.91
CA GLU A 296 20.42 5.07 -31.52
C GLU A 296 19.89 3.94 -30.62
N TYR A 297 20.73 3.43 -29.72
CA TYR A 297 20.34 2.38 -28.75
C TYR A 297 19.55 2.95 -27.56
N LEU A 298 19.57 4.27 -27.35
CA LEU A 298 18.88 4.90 -26.23
C LEU A 298 17.37 4.92 -26.46
N THR A 299 16.61 4.30 -25.58
CA THR A 299 15.15 4.28 -25.62
C THR A 299 14.52 4.51 -24.25
N LEU A 300 13.34 5.13 -24.22
CA LEU A 300 12.53 5.22 -23.00
C LEU A 300 11.69 3.95 -22.89
N SER A 301 11.99 3.10 -21.92
CA SER A 301 11.36 1.78 -21.77
C SER A 301 11.23 1.41 -20.30
N CYS A 302 10.27 0.52 -20.04
CA CYS A 302 10.13 -0.20 -18.78
C CYS A 302 10.68 -1.64 -18.85
N ARG A 303 11.31 -2.01 -19.98
CA ARG A 303 11.89 -3.33 -20.22
C ARG A 303 13.36 -3.34 -19.84
N GLU A 304 13.85 -4.54 -19.52
CA GLU A 304 15.28 -4.75 -19.36
C GLU A 304 16.02 -4.59 -20.69
N SER A 305 17.29 -4.20 -20.60
CA SER A 305 18.17 -4.10 -21.76
C SER A 305 18.41 -5.50 -22.37
N ASN A 306 18.42 -5.56 -23.69
CA ASN A 306 18.78 -6.78 -24.45
C ASN A 306 20.23 -6.77 -24.95
N ILE A 307 21.04 -5.85 -24.44
CA ILE A 307 22.47 -5.78 -24.72
C ILE A 307 23.22 -6.71 -23.75
N ALA A 308 24.16 -7.48 -24.30
CA ALA A 308 24.94 -8.43 -23.48
C ALA A 308 25.72 -7.68 -22.37
N PRO A 309 25.81 -8.23 -21.15
CA PRO A 309 26.52 -7.60 -20.05
C PRO A 309 27.97 -7.22 -20.35
N ASP A 310 28.71 -8.08 -21.08
CA ASP A 310 30.09 -7.80 -21.47
C ASP A 310 30.20 -6.55 -22.38
N THR A 311 29.23 -6.35 -23.28
CA THR A 311 29.17 -5.17 -24.14
C THR A 311 28.92 -3.92 -23.29
N LEU A 312 28.03 -3.99 -22.29
CA LEU A 312 27.78 -2.87 -21.37
C LEU A 312 29.02 -2.50 -20.54
N VAL A 313 29.78 -3.49 -20.10
CA VAL A 313 31.06 -3.26 -19.38
C VAL A 313 32.10 -2.61 -20.30
N MET A 314 32.15 -2.98 -21.57
CA MET A 314 33.01 -2.33 -22.56
C MET A 314 32.60 -0.87 -22.79
N LEU A 315 31.31 -0.60 -22.90
CA LEU A 315 30.77 0.76 -23.06
C LEU A 315 31.11 1.64 -21.83
N ASP A 316 30.98 1.15 -20.61
CA ASP A 316 31.37 1.92 -19.42
C ASP A 316 32.85 2.33 -19.47
N LYS A 317 33.73 1.41 -19.85
CA LYS A 317 35.16 1.71 -20.01
C LYS A 317 35.43 2.74 -21.12
N GLN A 318 34.68 2.68 -22.22
CA GLN A 318 34.78 3.62 -23.31
C GLN A 318 34.37 5.02 -22.87
N TYR A 319 33.25 5.17 -22.14
CA TYR A 319 32.82 6.46 -21.59
C TYR A 319 33.84 7.02 -20.57
N VAL A 320 34.54 6.18 -19.79
CA VAL A 320 35.62 6.63 -18.93
C VAL A 320 36.77 7.27 -19.75
N GLN A 321 37.13 6.65 -20.87
CA GLN A 321 38.16 7.21 -21.77
C GLN A 321 37.76 8.54 -22.39
N GLU A 322 36.48 8.64 -22.83
CA GLU A 322 35.92 9.88 -23.39
C GLU A 322 35.91 11.02 -22.37
N LEU A 323 35.51 10.72 -21.11
CA LEU A 323 35.51 11.70 -20.02
C LEU A 323 36.88 12.16 -19.63
N ASN A 324 37.95 11.34 -19.80
CA ASN A 324 39.31 11.70 -19.54
C ASN A 324 39.99 12.48 -20.70
N ALA A 325 39.45 12.35 -21.92
CA ALA A 325 40.02 12.97 -23.12
C ALA A 325 39.49 14.39 -23.41
N SER A 326 38.31 14.75 -22.86
CA SER A 326 37.62 16.00 -23.10
C SER A 326 36.94 16.57 -21.86
N ASN A 327 36.57 17.84 -21.84
CA ASN A 327 35.72 18.41 -20.79
C ASN A 327 34.43 17.57 -20.66
N PRO A 328 34.05 17.15 -19.47
CA PRO A 328 32.94 16.23 -19.28
C PRO A 328 31.63 16.82 -19.80
N ALA A 329 31.10 16.24 -20.89
CA ALA A 329 29.78 16.58 -21.38
C ALA A 329 28.73 15.85 -20.51
N TRP A 330 27.66 16.54 -20.10
CA TRP A 330 26.57 15.93 -19.35
C TRP A 330 25.93 14.76 -20.09
N THR A 331 25.97 14.73 -21.43
CA THR A 331 25.45 13.64 -22.26
C THR A 331 26.24 12.34 -22.05
N VAL A 332 27.57 12.40 -22.07
CA VAL A 332 28.45 11.26 -21.84
C VAL A 332 28.30 10.72 -20.40
N LEU A 333 28.17 11.62 -19.42
CA LEU A 333 27.87 11.23 -18.04
C LEU A 333 26.50 10.55 -17.93
N PHE A 334 25.49 11.05 -18.66
CA PHE A 334 24.17 10.42 -18.68
C PHE A 334 24.21 9.00 -19.25
N GLU A 335 24.83 8.80 -20.41
CA GLU A 335 24.97 7.49 -21.04
C GLU A 335 25.75 6.50 -20.20
N ARG A 336 26.84 6.97 -19.58
CA ARG A 336 27.61 6.19 -18.61
C ARG A 336 26.76 5.76 -17.41
N ALA A 337 26.00 6.69 -16.84
CA ALA A 337 25.13 6.39 -15.70
C ALA A 337 24.03 5.38 -16.08
N VAL A 338 23.43 5.48 -17.29
CA VAL A 338 22.50 4.46 -17.80
C VAL A 338 23.19 3.09 -17.86
N THR A 339 24.40 3.04 -18.44
CA THR A 339 25.16 1.80 -18.58
C THR A 339 25.50 1.18 -17.21
N GLN A 340 25.94 1.99 -16.24
CA GLN A 340 26.23 1.56 -14.87
C GLN A 340 24.99 1.01 -14.17
N SER A 341 23.80 1.59 -14.37
CA SER A 341 22.53 1.06 -13.86
C SER A 341 22.25 -0.33 -14.45
N LEU A 342 22.47 -0.53 -15.75
CA LEU A 342 22.23 -1.79 -16.44
C LEU A 342 23.18 -2.92 -16.00
N ILE A 343 24.41 -2.61 -15.62
CA ILE A 343 25.36 -3.57 -15.03
C ILE A 343 25.25 -3.66 -13.50
N LYS A 344 24.17 -3.13 -12.93
CA LYS A 344 23.82 -3.16 -11.49
C LYS A 344 24.83 -2.43 -10.58
N GLN A 345 25.61 -1.51 -11.13
CA GLN A 345 26.48 -0.62 -10.35
C GLN A 345 25.71 0.64 -9.90
N TYR A 346 24.63 0.44 -9.17
CA TYR A 346 23.65 1.47 -8.84
C TYR A 346 24.26 2.68 -8.11
N THR A 347 25.13 2.47 -7.12
CA THR A 347 25.78 3.55 -6.37
C THR A 347 26.60 4.45 -7.30
N ASN A 348 27.39 3.83 -8.20
CA ASN A 348 28.19 4.57 -9.18
C ASN A 348 27.28 5.33 -10.16
N SER A 349 26.22 4.67 -10.64
CA SER A 349 25.21 5.27 -11.52
C SER A 349 24.58 6.52 -10.90
N VAL A 350 24.11 6.44 -9.64
CA VAL A 350 23.52 7.59 -8.92
C VAL A 350 24.52 8.75 -8.77
N SER A 351 25.77 8.45 -8.48
CA SER A 351 26.84 9.46 -8.41
C SER A 351 27.07 10.12 -9.78
N THR A 352 27.17 9.31 -10.83
CA THR A 352 27.40 9.80 -12.22
C THR A 352 26.21 10.64 -12.71
N TYR A 353 24.95 10.26 -12.40
CA TYR A 353 23.79 11.12 -12.66
C TYR A 353 23.86 12.43 -11.89
N SER A 354 24.35 12.44 -10.67
CA SER A 354 24.47 13.68 -9.88
C SER A 354 25.46 14.63 -10.54
N SER A 355 26.61 14.15 -11.03
CA SER A 355 27.55 14.95 -11.80
C SER A 355 26.95 15.47 -13.12
N ALA A 356 26.16 14.66 -13.82
CA ALA A 356 25.45 15.10 -15.01
C ALA A 356 24.43 16.21 -14.71
N ILE A 357 23.73 16.13 -13.56
CA ILE A 357 22.77 17.15 -13.11
C ILE A 357 23.48 18.47 -12.77
N GLU A 358 24.67 18.42 -12.17
CA GLU A 358 25.46 19.64 -11.91
C GLU A 358 25.77 20.40 -13.19
N LEU A 359 26.04 19.68 -14.29
CA LEU A 359 26.30 20.29 -15.60
C LEU A 359 25.04 20.74 -16.36
N ASN A 360 23.89 20.12 -16.08
CA ASN A 360 22.61 20.45 -16.71
C ASN A 360 21.42 20.29 -15.74
N PRO A 361 21.28 21.21 -14.76
CA PRO A 361 20.29 21.07 -13.69
C PRO A 361 18.83 21.26 -14.15
N SER A 362 18.60 21.80 -15.32
CA SER A 362 17.24 22.01 -15.86
C SER A 362 16.67 20.80 -16.61
N ASN A 363 17.47 19.75 -16.81
CA ASN A 363 17.04 18.59 -17.59
C ASN A 363 16.28 17.56 -16.74
N PRO A 364 14.96 17.38 -16.94
CA PRO A 364 14.14 16.50 -16.11
C PRO A 364 14.49 15.02 -16.27
N PHE A 365 15.05 14.60 -17.41
CA PHE A 365 15.37 13.20 -17.67
C PHE A 365 16.55 12.67 -16.86
N LEU A 366 17.46 13.55 -16.45
CA LEU A 366 18.54 13.21 -15.53
C LEU A 366 17.99 12.84 -14.15
N TYR A 367 17.04 13.62 -13.65
CA TYR A 367 16.35 13.35 -12.38
C TYR A 367 15.48 12.09 -12.46
N LEU A 368 14.76 11.89 -13.58
CA LEU A 368 13.96 10.70 -13.82
C LEU A 368 14.81 9.43 -13.67
N ASN A 369 15.88 9.31 -14.44
CA ASN A 369 16.73 8.13 -14.41
C ASN A 369 17.44 7.94 -13.07
N ARG A 370 17.92 9.01 -12.43
CA ARG A 370 18.53 8.93 -11.10
C ARG A 370 17.52 8.42 -10.05
N SER A 371 16.28 8.90 -10.07
CA SER A 371 15.25 8.45 -9.13
C SER A 371 14.86 7.00 -9.37
N THR A 372 14.76 6.57 -10.63
CA THR A 372 14.49 5.17 -10.99
C THR A 372 15.61 4.25 -10.53
N THR A 373 16.89 4.63 -10.76
CA THR A 373 18.05 3.86 -10.28
C THR A 373 18.07 3.75 -8.75
N ARG A 374 17.68 4.81 -8.03
CA ARG A 374 17.52 4.75 -6.56
C ARG A 374 16.42 3.81 -6.12
N ALA A 375 15.31 3.75 -6.85
CA ALA A 375 14.24 2.80 -6.57
C ALA A 375 14.71 1.35 -6.78
N GLU A 376 15.51 1.09 -7.83
CA GLU A 376 16.10 -0.22 -8.09
C GLU A 376 17.13 -0.66 -7.02
N MET A 377 17.76 0.29 -6.31
CA MET A 377 18.66 -0.03 -5.18
C MET A 377 17.91 -0.55 -3.94
N ILE A 378 16.62 -0.26 -3.79
CA ILE A 378 15.83 -0.62 -2.60
C ILE A 378 15.26 -2.03 -2.73
N ASP A 379 15.16 -2.57 -3.94
CA ASP A 379 14.63 -3.91 -4.22
C ASP A 379 15.66 -5.04 -4.00
N PHE A 380 16.83 -4.74 -3.38
CA PHE A 380 17.87 -5.73 -3.10
C PHE A 380 18.27 -5.75 -1.62
#